data_3c62f6d683a124fae6ae5c6d774d7de0
#
_entry.id   3c62f6d683a124fae6ae5c6d774d7de0
#
_cell.length_a   1.000
_cell.length_b   1.000
_cell.length_c   1.000
_cell.angle_alpha   90.00
_cell.angle_beta   90.00
_cell.angle_gamma   90.00
#
_symmetry.space_group_name_H-M   'P 1'
#
loop_
_entity.id
_entity.type
_entity.pdbx_description
1 polymer ?
#
loop_
_entity_poly.entity_id
_entity_poly.type
_entity_poly.pdbx_seq_one_letter_code
_entity_poly.pdbx_strand_id
1 'polypeptide(L)'
;AVDKTPDLDEDKKIDYKAQAQFLIAYYHYLLARCYGPIILIKETPDINTTVDSYAHRAPYDECVQWICDKLDAAAADLPERRDQIQYGLATSVAAKAVKAKMLLYAASPLFNERAPELFKNLRDPDNGTQLMPTAYDANKWVKAREAIKEAIDIAEQNGYHLYTKQDRFIGEAGKNQYPAAGPVRCLRLMTLDYQEVNPEVLLAESRGEGWYGVLSKSLPFSASGWAWNGVCPTWAMLNRFYTKNGLPWDEDPEYKNVDKLQIVAIDSAHQDQGQLGKQTIAFNLDREPRYYAWIAFQGGYYEVQNDPSNPAYTMSNGQKNTSDTRLVCDFVLGGNCSLGTPTVKRTGNYSPGGYLNKKFVSPNTAVSARGGGSREWMPFPVIRLADLYLAYAEACVETGDLTTAKTYLNKVRQRAGIPDVETS
;
A
#
# COMPACT_ATOMS: atom_id res chain seq x y z
N ALA A 1 0.78 -2.10 35.78
CA ALA A 1 0.09 -0.80 35.98
C ALA A 1 -1.43 -0.99 35.81
N VAL A 2 -1.91 -1.57 34.71
CA VAL A 2 -3.34 -1.72 34.37
C VAL A 2 -4.12 -2.44 35.49
N ASP A 3 -3.59 -3.54 36.04
CA ASP A 3 -4.26 -4.31 37.11
C ASP A 3 -4.46 -3.52 38.40
N LYS A 4 -3.68 -2.48 38.63
CA LYS A 4 -3.72 -1.63 39.81
C LYS A 4 -4.67 -0.43 39.70
N THR A 5 -5.38 -0.29 38.56
CA THR A 5 -6.31 0.79 38.30
C THR A 5 -7.70 0.40 38.84
N PRO A 6 -8.15 0.99 39.95
CA PRO A 6 -9.35 0.50 40.65
C PRO A 6 -10.65 0.78 39.88
N ASP A 7 -10.71 1.85 39.11
CA ASP A 7 -11.93 2.32 38.41
C ASP A 7 -12.02 1.84 36.95
N LEU A 8 -11.18 0.85 36.57
CA LEU A 8 -11.18 0.31 35.21
C LEU A 8 -11.88 -1.07 35.22
N ASP A 9 -12.87 -1.24 34.34
CA ASP A 9 -13.58 -2.50 34.15
C ASP A 9 -12.61 -3.62 33.73
N GLU A 10 -12.88 -4.85 34.16
CA GLU A 10 -12.02 -6.01 33.88
C GLU A 10 -11.87 -6.27 32.38
N ASP A 11 -12.94 -6.16 31.59
CA ASP A 11 -12.88 -6.33 30.14
C ASP A 11 -11.93 -5.31 29.47
N LYS A 12 -11.95 -4.06 29.95
CA LYS A 12 -11.00 -3.03 29.49
C LYS A 12 -9.57 -3.33 29.93
N LYS A 13 -9.38 -3.91 31.11
CA LYS A 13 -8.04 -4.33 31.56
C LYS A 13 -7.49 -5.44 30.67
N ILE A 14 -8.31 -6.42 30.32
CA ILE A 14 -7.96 -7.50 29.40
C ILE A 14 -7.58 -6.91 28.04
N ASP A 15 -8.44 -6.07 27.45
CA ASP A 15 -8.19 -5.46 26.14
C ASP A 15 -6.91 -4.62 26.15
N TYR A 16 -6.67 -3.76 27.14
CA TYR A 16 -5.45 -2.93 27.17
C TYR A 16 -4.18 -3.76 27.31
N LYS A 17 -4.22 -4.88 28.06
CA LYS A 17 -3.08 -5.81 28.13
C LYS A 17 -2.86 -6.50 26.79
N ALA A 18 -3.91 -6.94 26.13
CA ALA A 18 -3.84 -7.57 24.81
C ALA A 18 -3.32 -6.59 23.73
N GLN A 19 -3.77 -5.31 23.77
CA GLN A 19 -3.22 -4.25 22.90
C GLN A 19 -1.71 -4.07 23.13
N ALA A 20 -1.27 -3.98 24.38
CA ALA A 20 0.14 -3.83 24.71
C ALA A 20 0.94 -5.05 24.24
N GLN A 21 0.42 -6.25 24.40
CA GLN A 21 1.06 -7.48 23.96
C GLN A 21 1.16 -7.58 22.44
N PHE A 22 0.11 -7.17 21.73
CA PHE A 22 0.14 -7.02 20.27
C PHE A 22 1.24 -6.03 19.84
N LEU A 23 1.31 -4.86 20.45
CA LEU A 23 2.31 -3.84 20.10
C LEU A 23 3.74 -4.33 20.38
N ILE A 24 3.98 -5.03 21.47
CA ILE A 24 5.29 -5.65 21.75
C ILE A 24 5.66 -6.60 20.59
N ALA A 25 4.78 -7.50 20.22
CA ALA A 25 5.02 -8.44 19.14
C ALA A 25 5.19 -7.72 17.77
N TYR A 26 4.35 -6.74 17.50
CA TYR A 26 4.38 -5.98 16.25
C TYR A 26 5.69 -5.19 16.08
N TYR A 27 6.18 -4.54 17.14
CA TYR A 27 7.46 -3.82 17.06
C TYR A 27 8.64 -4.77 16.88
N HIS A 28 8.63 -5.93 17.52
CA HIS A 28 9.66 -6.95 17.28
C HIS A 28 9.56 -7.52 15.85
N TYR A 29 8.36 -7.69 15.29
CA TYR A 29 8.18 -8.04 13.88
C TYR A 29 8.78 -6.99 12.95
N LEU A 30 8.56 -5.70 13.20
CA LEU A 30 9.16 -4.62 12.41
C LEU A 30 10.70 -4.62 12.51
N LEU A 31 11.24 -4.83 13.71
CA LEU A 31 12.69 -4.95 13.92
C LEU A 31 13.27 -6.18 13.19
N ALA A 32 12.62 -7.34 13.31
CA ALA A 32 13.07 -8.57 12.65
C ALA A 32 13.07 -8.42 11.11
N ARG A 33 12.12 -7.70 10.54
CA ARG A 33 12.10 -7.38 9.10
C ARG A 33 13.27 -6.52 8.66
N CYS A 34 13.70 -5.58 9.50
CA CYS A 34 14.78 -4.64 9.16
C CYS A 34 16.18 -5.21 9.45
N TYR A 35 16.31 -6.00 10.52
CA TYR A 35 17.62 -6.37 11.08
C TYR A 35 17.85 -7.89 11.12
N GLY A 36 16.87 -8.73 10.78
CA GLY A 36 16.96 -10.18 10.91
C GLY A 36 16.94 -10.62 12.38
N PRO A 37 18.00 -11.28 12.89
CA PRO A 37 18.14 -11.59 14.31
C PRO A 37 18.17 -10.35 15.18
N ILE A 38 17.34 -10.31 16.24
CA ILE A 38 17.18 -9.16 17.13
C ILE A 38 17.33 -9.56 18.60
N ILE A 39 17.49 -8.57 19.45
CA ILE A 39 17.35 -8.74 20.90
C ILE A 39 15.85 -8.85 21.22
N LEU A 40 15.46 -9.92 21.91
CA LEU A 40 14.09 -10.10 22.39
C LEU A 40 13.94 -9.41 23.75
N ILE A 41 13.19 -8.34 23.81
CA ILE A 41 12.86 -7.63 25.04
C ILE A 41 11.69 -8.36 25.73
N LYS A 42 12.04 -9.34 26.56
CA LYS A 42 11.06 -10.19 27.28
C LYS A 42 10.49 -9.50 28.52
N GLU A 43 11.27 -8.61 29.12
CA GLU A 43 10.94 -7.84 30.31
C GLU A 43 11.48 -6.40 30.16
N THR A 44 10.87 -5.46 30.88
CA THR A 44 11.38 -4.07 30.89
C THR A 44 12.77 -4.06 31.53
N PRO A 45 13.82 -3.61 30.82
CA PRO A 45 15.17 -3.54 31.39
C PRO A 45 15.21 -2.59 32.61
N ASP A 46 16.05 -2.93 33.59
CA ASP A 46 16.35 -2.00 34.69
C ASP A 46 17.01 -0.74 34.11
N ILE A 47 16.64 0.44 34.63
CA ILE A 47 17.18 1.73 34.18
C ILE A 47 18.68 1.83 34.38
N ASN A 48 19.23 1.04 35.31
CA ASN A 48 20.68 1.00 35.59
C ASN A 48 21.41 -0.09 34.80
N THR A 49 20.73 -0.80 33.88
CA THR A 49 21.36 -1.83 33.05
C THR A 49 22.47 -1.20 32.21
N THR A 50 23.69 -1.72 32.35
CA THR A 50 24.85 -1.29 31.54
C THR A 50 24.82 -1.97 30.18
N VAL A 51 25.52 -1.39 29.19
CA VAL A 51 25.61 -1.92 27.83
C VAL A 51 26.10 -3.38 27.83
N ASP A 52 27.07 -3.71 28.69
CA ASP A 52 27.65 -5.06 28.80
C ASP A 52 26.67 -6.10 29.38
N SER A 53 25.57 -5.61 29.97
CA SER A 53 24.52 -6.47 30.56
C SER A 53 23.29 -6.60 29.66
N TYR A 54 23.29 -6.01 28.45
CA TYR A 54 22.19 -6.16 27.54
C TYR A 54 22.15 -7.60 26.99
N ALA A 55 20.91 -8.08 26.76
CA ALA A 55 20.71 -9.37 26.14
C ALA A 55 21.32 -9.39 24.73
N HIS A 56 21.85 -10.54 24.35
CA HIS A 56 22.34 -10.80 23.01
C HIS A 56 21.22 -10.96 21.99
N ARG A 57 21.53 -10.82 20.70
CA ARG A 57 20.57 -11.15 19.65
C ARG A 57 20.21 -12.62 19.71
N ALA A 58 18.91 -12.93 19.69
CA ALA A 58 18.44 -14.29 19.57
C ALA A 58 18.56 -14.81 18.13
N PRO A 59 18.74 -16.12 17.91
CA PRO A 59 18.64 -16.73 16.59
C PRO A 59 17.33 -16.35 15.89
N TYR A 60 17.40 -16.18 14.57
CA TYR A 60 16.26 -15.68 13.80
C TYR A 60 15.00 -16.52 13.98
N ASP A 61 15.11 -17.84 13.96
CA ASP A 61 13.96 -18.75 14.13
C ASP A 61 13.37 -18.67 15.54
N GLU A 62 14.21 -18.39 16.57
CA GLU A 62 13.71 -18.09 17.93
C GLU A 62 12.94 -16.76 17.95
N CYS A 63 13.46 -15.73 17.25
CA CYS A 63 12.75 -14.46 17.13
C CYS A 63 11.37 -14.66 16.48
N VAL A 64 11.31 -15.40 15.38
CA VAL A 64 10.07 -15.70 14.65
C VAL A 64 9.07 -16.43 15.58
N GLN A 65 9.51 -17.47 16.27
CA GLN A 65 8.64 -18.25 17.15
C GLN A 65 8.10 -17.38 18.31
N TRP A 66 8.96 -16.61 18.96
CA TRP A 66 8.56 -15.75 20.07
C TRP A 66 7.55 -14.69 19.63
N ILE A 67 7.76 -14.05 18.45
CA ILE A 67 6.82 -13.08 17.91
C ILE A 67 5.46 -13.72 17.63
N CYS A 68 5.45 -14.92 17.03
CA CYS A 68 4.22 -15.65 16.73
C CYS A 68 3.46 -16.04 18.01
N ASP A 69 4.16 -16.53 19.03
CA ASP A 69 3.55 -16.89 20.31
C ASP A 69 2.91 -15.69 21.01
N LYS A 70 3.57 -14.51 20.93
CA LYS A 70 3.03 -13.27 21.49
C LYS A 70 1.80 -12.77 20.72
N LEU A 71 1.78 -12.94 19.40
CA LEU A 71 0.63 -12.59 18.57
C LEU A 71 -0.56 -13.52 18.83
N ASP A 72 -0.31 -14.82 18.99
CA ASP A 72 -1.37 -15.78 19.34
C ASP A 72 -1.95 -15.50 20.73
N ALA A 73 -1.11 -15.20 21.71
CA ALA A 73 -1.58 -14.83 23.04
C ALA A 73 -2.37 -13.50 23.03
N ALA A 74 -1.95 -12.52 22.24
CA ALA A 74 -2.72 -11.28 22.07
C ALA A 74 -4.07 -11.53 21.38
N ALA A 75 -4.09 -12.36 20.32
CA ALA A 75 -5.29 -12.67 19.57
C ALA A 75 -6.38 -13.35 20.41
N ALA A 76 -6.01 -14.09 21.46
CA ALA A 76 -6.97 -14.77 22.35
C ALA A 76 -7.85 -13.79 23.15
N ASP A 77 -7.32 -12.61 23.47
CA ASP A 77 -7.97 -11.60 24.31
C ASP A 77 -8.45 -10.37 23.52
N LEU A 78 -8.12 -10.28 22.23
CA LEU A 78 -8.54 -9.19 21.35
C LEU A 78 -9.88 -9.49 20.67
N PRO A 79 -10.78 -8.50 20.50
CA PRO A 79 -11.98 -8.68 19.70
C PRO A 79 -11.64 -8.84 18.20
N GLU A 80 -12.51 -9.51 17.45
CA GLU A 80 -12.33 -9.73 16.00
C GLU A 80 -12.53 -8.45 15.19
N ARG A 81 -13.39 -7.54 15.69
CA ARG A 81 -13.65 -6.24 15.06
C ARG A 81 -13.74 -5.14 16.10
N ARG A 82 -13.55 -3.92 15.62
CA ARG A 82 -13.69 -2.69 16.41
C ARG A 82 -14.72 -1.76 15.76
N ASP A 83 -15.33 -0.91 16.56
CA ASP A 83 -16.15 0.19 16.06
C ASP A 83 -15.29 1.34 15.50
N GLN A 84 -15.95 2.35 14.92
CA GLN A 84 -15.28 3.48 14.28
C GLN A 84 -14.41 4.29 15.25
N ILE A 85 -14.85 4.43 16.51
CA ILE A 85 -14.11 5.22 17.53
C ILE A 85 -12.79 4.53 17.89
N GLN A 86 -12.76 3.21 17.79
CA GLN A 86 -11.61 2.37 18.11
C GLN A 86 -10.80 1.99 16.86
N TYR A 87 -11.05 2.63 15.73
CA TYR A 87 -10.32 2.35 14.50
C TYR A 87 -8.81 2.57 14.66
N GLY A 88 -8.03 1.59 14.23
CA GLY A 88 -6.57 1.58 14.39
C GLY A 88 -6.08 0.82 15.62
N LEU A 89 -6.95 0.47 16.59
CA LEU A 89 -6.60 -0.48 17.63
C LEU A 89 -6.54 -1.90 17.07
N ALA A 90 -5.66 -2.73 17.65
CA ALA A 90 -5.50 -4.11 17.22
C ALA A 90 -6.76 -4.94 17.44
N THR A 91 -6.97 -5.90 16.54
CA THR A 91 -7.99 -6.95 16.60
C THR A 91 -7.32 -8.31 16.57
N SER A 92 -8.03 -9.37 16.92
CA SER A 92 -7.54 -10.76 16.78
C SER A 92 -7.21 -11.06 15.29
N VAL A 93 -8.02 -10.57 14.36
CA VAL A 93 -7.76 -10.66 12.90
C VAL A 93 -6.45 -9.97 12.52
N ALA A 94 -6.19 -8.77 13.06
CA ALA A 94 -4.93 -8.07 12.82
C ALA A 94 -3.72 -8.84 13.37
N ALA A 95 -3.84 -9.41 14.57
CA ALA A 95 -2.77 -10.21 15.18
C ALA A 95 -2.46 -11.47 14.35
N LYS A 96 -3.48 -12.21 13.90
CA LYS A 96 -3.33 -13.36 13.00
C LYS A 96 -2.74 -12.96 11.65
N ALA A 97 -3.13 -11.80 11.09
CA ALA A 97 -2.56 -11.29 9.85
C ALA A 97 -1.07 -10.92 9.99
N VAL A 98 -0.66 -10.33 11.10
CA VAL A 98 0.78 -10.03 11.36
C VAL A 98 1.57 -11.32 11.54
N LYS A 99 1.02 -12.34 12.26
CA LYS A 99 1.64 -13.67 12.38
C LYS A 99 1.84 -14.31 11.00
N ALA A 100 0.82 -14.30 10.16
CA ALA A 100 0.88 -14.81 8.80
C ALA A 100 2.00 -14.12 7.99
N LYS A 101 2.11 -12.79 8.08
CA LYS A 101 3.19 -12.03 7.43
C LYS A 101 4.57 -12.35 7.99
N MET A 102 4.70 -12.58 9.30
CA MET A 102 5.97 -12.97 9.92
C MET A 102 6.44 -14.32 9.39
N LEU A 103 5.55 -15.32 9.35
CA LEU A 103 5.88 -16.66 8.88
C LEU A 103 6.18 -16.69 7.37
N LEU A 104 5.44 -15.95 6.56
CA LEU A 104 5.75 -15.77 5.13
C LEU A 104 7.14 -15.19 4.94
N TYR A 105 7.47 -14.16 5.72
CA TYR A 105 8.77 -13.50 5.65
C TYR A 105 9.91 -14.47 6.03
N ALA A 106 9.71 -15.29 7.06
CA ALA A 106 10.66 -16.30 7.50
C ALA A 106 10.83 -17.46 6.49
N ALA A 107 9.80 -17.76 5.70
CA ALA A 107 9.84 -18.76 4.64
C ALA A 107 10.49 -18.23 3.35
N SER A 108 10.54 -16.90 3.16
CA SER A 108 11.02 -16.27 1.93
C SER A 108 12.47 -16.64 1.59
N PRO A 109 12.86 -16.56 0.30
CA PRO A 109 14.18 -17.01 -0.16
C PRO A 109 15.36 -16.45 0.61
N LEU A 110 15.30 -15.17 1.02
CA LEU A 110 16.40 -14.52 1.75
C LEU A 110 16.64 -15.15 3.13
N PHE A 111 15.56 -15.50 3.85
CA PHE A 111 15.63 -15.98 5.23
C PHE A 111 15.56 -17.51 5.37
N ASN A 112 15.35 -18.21 4.29
CA ASN A 112 15.28 -19.67 4.26
C ASN A 112 16.23 -20.27 3.22
N GLU A 113 15.92 -20.17 1.91
CA GLU A 113 16.68 -20.82 0.85
C GLU A 113 18.13 -20.33 0.76
N ARG A 114 18.33 -19.02 0.79
CA ARG A 114 19.65 -18.38 0.63
C ARG A 114 20.37 -18.09 1.93
N ALA A 115 19.68 -18.18 3.06
CA ALA A 115 20.26 -17.85 4.35
C ALA A 115 21.48 -18.70 4.71
N PRO A 116 21.52 -20.02 4.43
CA PRO A 116 22.66 -20.85 4.72
C PRO A 116 23.95 -20.40 4.01
N GLU A 117 23.83 -19.88 2.80
CA GLU A 117 24.97 -19.37 2.03
C GLU A 117 25.35 -17.95 2.46
N LEU A 118 24.36 -17.03 2.48
CA LEU A 118 24.60 -15.61 2.69
C LEU A 118 25.05 -15.29 4.12
N PHE A 119 24.52 -16.03 5.11
CA PHE A 119 24.68 -15.69 6.53
C PHE A 119 25.42 -16.78 7.32
N LYS A 120 26.14 -17.67 6.67
CA LYS A 120 26.88 -18.78 7.32
C LYS A 120 27.84 -18.33 8.42
N ASN A 121 28.36 -17.12 8.32
CA ASN A 121 29.31 -16.53 9.26
C ASN A 121 28.65 -15.54 10.23
N LEU A 122 27.34 -15.36 10.18
CA LEU A 122 26.64 -14.44 11.08
C LEU A 122 26.43 -15.12 12.42
N ARG A 123 27.34 -14.80 13.36
CA ARG A 123 27.35 -15.30 14.72
C ARG A 123 27.33 -14.15 15.70
N ASP A 124 26.81 -14.42 16.89
CA ASP A 124 26.97 -13.51 18.01
C ASP A 124 28.46 -13.39 18.35
N PRO A 125 29.05 -12.18 18.43
CA PRO A 125 30.48 -12.00 18.62
C PRO A 125 30.96 -12.45 20.01
N ASP A 126 30.08 -12.45 21.03
CA ASP A 126 30.47 -12.68 22.41
C ASP A 126 30.39 -14.17 22.78
N ASN A 127 29.39 -14.88 22.24
CA ASN A 127 29.13 -16.29 22.60
C ASN A 127 29.20 -17.27 21.41
N GLY A 128 29.40 -16.78 20.19
CA GLY A 128 29.52 -17.59 18.97
C GLY A 128 28.23 -18.23 18.47
N THR A 129 27.08 -17.90 19.05
CA THR A 129 25.77 -18.44 18.64
C THR A 129 25.48 -18.15 17.19
N GLN A 130 25.10 -19.16 16.40
CA GLN A 130 24.65 -19.00 15.02
C GLN A 130 23.32 -18.27 15.00
N LEU A 131 23.28 -17.11 14.32
CA LEU A 131 22.12 -16.23 14.34
C LEU A 131 21.12 -16.49 13.20
N MET A 132 21.54 -17.10 12.10
CA MET A 132 20.68 -17.40 10.96
C MET A 132 20.66 -18.91 10.67
N PRO A 133 19.58 -19.41 10.04
CA PRO A 133 19.49 -20.82 9.64
C PRO A 133 20.69 -21.27 8.79
N THR A 134 21.17 -22.49 9.02
CA THR A 134 22.29 -23.10 8.27
C THR A 134 21.84 -24.11 7.23
N ALA A 135 20.54 -24.34 7.11
CA ALA A 135 19.93 -25.24 6.12
C ALA A 135 18.57 -24.69 5.67
N TYR A 136 18.19 -25.03 4.44
CA TYR A 136 16.84 -24.78 3.95
C TYR A 136 15.83 -25.67 4.70
N ASP A 137 14.69 -25.08 5.07
CA ASP A 137 13.57 -25.78 5.70
C ASP A 137 12.27 -25.54 4.91
N ALA A 138 11.86 -26.55 4.12
CA ALA A 138 10.62 -26.50 3.35
C ALA A 138 9.37 -26.36 4.23
N ASN A 139 9.44 -26.80 5.49
CA ASN A 139 8.31 -26.73 6.42
C ASN A 139 7.94 -25.28 6.81
N LYS A 140 8.85 -24.32 6.63
CA LYS A 140 8.53 -22.90 6.82
C LYS A 140 7.44 -22.42 5.86
N TRP A 141 7.45 -22.89 4.61
CA TRP A 141 6.38 -22.60 3.64
C TRP A 141 5.05 -23.24 4.02
N VAL A 142 5.07 -24.47 4.58
CA VAL A 142 3.86 -25.12 5.09
C VAL A 142 3.26 -24.33 6.23
N LYS A 143 4.07 -23.97 7.23
CA LYS A 143 3.64 -23.13 8.37
C LYS A 143 3.11 -21.78 7.93
N ALA A 144 3.76 -21.14 6.98
CA ALA A 144 3.29 -19.87 6.41
C ALA A 144 1.92 -20.04 5.74
N ARG A 145 1.76 -21.06 4.90
CA ARG A 145 0.48 -21.37 4.23
C ARG A 145 -0.66 -21.59 5.21
N GLU A 146 -0.44 -22.38 6.25
CA GLU A 146 -1.43 -22.66 7.27
C GLU A 146 -1.83 -21.40 8.05
N ALA A 147 -0.86 -20.60 8.50
CA ALA A 147 -1.14 -19.36 9.24
C ALA A 147 -1.82 -18.30 8.38
N ILE A 148 -1.47 -18.20 7.10
CA ILE A 148 -2.15 -17.28 6.17
C ILE A 148 -3.60 -17.73 5.95
N LYS A 149 -3.83 -19.03 5.78
CA LYS A 149 -5.18 -19.57 5.62
C LYS A 149 -6.04 -19.32 6.85
N GLU A 150 -5.50 -19.56 8.06
CA GLU A 150 -6.16 -19.24 9.34
C GLU A 150 -6.54 -17.75 9.42
N ALA A 151 -5.62 -16.86 9.07
CA ALA A 151 -5.89 -15.42 9.07
C ALA A 151 -6.95 -14.99 8.05
N ILE A 152 -6.99 -15.62 6.88
CA ILE A 152 -8.03 -15.40 5.87
C ILE A 152 -9.38 -15.87 6.39
N ASP A 153 -9.45 -17.09 6.94
CA ASP A 153 -10.70 -17.69 7.39
C ASP A 153 -11.34 -16.88 8.52
N ILE A 154 -10.57 -16.48 9.51
CA ILE A 154 -11.08 -15.66 10.60
C ILE A 154 -11.50 -14.26 10.09
N ALA A 155 -10.80 -13.69 9.13
CA ALA A 155 -11.18 -12.43 8.53
C ALA A 155 -12.51 -12.54 7.77
N GLU A 156 -12.65 -13.53 6.88
CA GLU A 156 -13.88 -13.75 6.10
C GLU A 156 -15.08 -14.08 6.99
N GLN A 157 -14.92 -14.91 8.02
CA GLN A 157 -15.97 -15.22 9.01
C GLN A 157 -16.45 -13.98 9.76
N ASN A 158 -15.60 -13.00 9.95
CA ASN A 158 -15.91 -11.72 10.60
C ASN A 158 -16.29 -10.61 9.61
N GLY A 159 -16.68 -10.98 8.38
CA GLY A 159 -17.24 -10.06 7.38
C GLY A 159 -16.21 -9.18 6.66
N TYR A 160 -14.91 -9.50 6.76
CA TYR A 160 -13.91 -8.87 5.89
C TYR A 160 -13.98 -9.50 4.50
N HIS A 161 -13.90 -8.66 3.47
CA HIS A 161 -13.90 -9.08 2.07
C HIS A 161 -13.18 -8.06 1.19
N LEU A 162 -12.89 -8.42 -0.07
CA LEU A 162 -12.26 -7.49 -1.00
C LEU A 162 -13.15 -6.27 -1.22
N TYR A 163 -12.55 -5.09 -1.26
CA TYR A 163 -13.26 -3.84 -1.53
C TYR A 163 -13.75 -3.79 -2.98
N THR A 164 -15.06 -3.59 -3.17
CA THR A 164 -15.71 -3.51 -4.48
C THR A 164 -16.59 -2.27 -4.65
N LYS A 165 -16.64 -1.39 -3.64
CA LYS A 165 -17.49 -0.21 -3.67
C LYS A 165 -17.01 0.81 -4.70
N GLN A 166 -17.97 1.45 -5.36
CA GLN A 166 -17.70 2.49 -6.36
C GLN A 166 -18.50 3.77 -6.10
N ASP A 167 -19.36 3.75 -5.12
CA ASP A 167 -20.44 4.73 -4.89
C ASP A 167 -20.14 5.73 -3.77
N ARG A 168 -19.01 5.58 -3.07
CA ARG A 168 -18.60 6.59 -2.09
C ARG A 168 -18.50 7.95 -2.79
N PHE A 169 -19.19 8.95 -2.24
CA PHE A 169 -19.28 10.31 -2.78
C PHE A 169 -20.07 10.49 -4.09
N ILE A 170 -20.75 9.47 -4.58
CA ILE A 170 -21.69 9.59 -5.71
C ILE A 170 -23.03 10.08 -5.18
N GLY A 171 -23.16 11.29 -4.87
CA GLY A 171 -24.42 11.91 -4.44
C GLY A 171 -24.41 13.40 -4.72
N GLU A 172 -23.25 13.92 -5.05
CA GLU A 172 -23.09 15.34 -5.31
C GLU A 172 -23.09 15.58 -6.83
N ALA A 173 -24.21 16.09 -7.32
CA ALA A 173 -24.35 16.46 -8.72
C ALA A 173 -23.23 17.40 -9.16
N GLY A 174 -22.63 17.11 -10.32
CA GLY A 174 -21.63 17.97 -10.97
C GLY A 174 -20.17 17.73 -10.62
N LYS A 175 -19.83 16.66 -9.87
CA LYS A 175 -18.41 16.36 -9.58
C LYS A 175 -17.82 15.40 -10.60
N ASN A 176 -17.24 15.92 -11.66
CA ASN A 176 -16.50 15.17 -12.69
C ASN A 176 -15.06 14.79 -12.26
N GLN A 177 -14.66 15.10 -11.01
CA GLN A 177 -13.30 14.81 -10.52
C GLN A 177 -13.04 13.34 -10.22
N TYR A 178 -14.06 12.49 -10.18
CA TYR A 178 -13.87 11.06 -9.93
C TYR A 178 -13.46 10.31 -11.20
N PRO A 179 -12.64 9.26 -11.08
CA PRO A 179 -12.44 8.33 -12.18
C PRO A 179 -13.78 7.79 -12.70
N ALA A 180 -13.81 7.37 -13.97
CA ALA A 180 -14.97 6.68 -14.53
C ALA A 180 -15.39 5.50 -13.65
N ALA A 181 -16.67 5.17 -13.63
CA ALA A 181 -17.21 4.02 -12.90
C ALA A 181 -16.53 2.72 -13.35
N GLY A 182 -16.39 1.76 -12.43
CA GLY A 182 -15.72 0.50 -12.73
C GLY A 182 -14.45 0.28 -11.89
N PRO A 183 -13.56 -0.62 -12.33
CA PRO A 183 -12.37 -1.00 -11.56
C PRO A 183 -11.45 0.17 -11.21
N VAL A 184 -11.27 1.15 -12.09
CA VAL A 184 -10.41 2.33 -11.82
C VAL A 184 -10.91 3.10 -10.61
N ARG A 185 -12.22 3.38 -10.54
CA ARG A 185 -12.83 4.07 -9.40
C ARG A 185 -12.74 3.24 -8.11
N CYS A 186 -13.07 1.96 -8.19
CA CYS A 186 -12.94 1.03 -7.07
C CYS A 186 -11.51 1.03 -6.49
N LEU A 187 -10.51 0.88 -7.35
CA LEU A 187 -9.10 0.84 -6.96
C LEU A 187 -8.59 2.18 -6.40
N ARG A 188 -9.14 3.32 -6.86
CA ARG A 188 -8.84 4.63 -6.29
C ARG A 188 -9.42 4.77 -4.89
N LEU A 189 -10.69 4.41 -4.70
CA LEU A 189 -11.41 4.56 -3.42
C LEU A 189 -10.94 3.59 -2.35
N MET A 190 -10.55 2.36 -2.71
CA MET A 190 -10.13 1.36 -1.74
C MET A 190 -8.92 1.75 -0.88
N THR A 191 -8.14 2.73 -1.31
CA THR A 191 -6.99 3.24 -0.55
C THR A 191 -7.32 4.47 0.29
N LEU A 192 -8.55 4.99 0.18
CA LEU A 192 -9.01 6.23 0.81
C LEU A 192 -10.04 5.95 1.91
N ASP A 193 -10.83 4.92 1.75
CA ASP A 193 -11.88 4.56 2.69
C ASP A 193 -11.32 3.96 3.97
N TYR A 194 -12.00 4.18 5.08
CA TYR A 194 -11.64 3.63 6.39
C TYR A 194 -12.68 2.59 6.86
N GLN A 195 -12.46 2.00 8.00
CA GLN A 195 -13.00 0.73 8.48
C GLN A 195 -14.49 0.46 8.22
N GLU A 196 -15.40 1.42 8.46
CA GLU A 196 -16.84 1.18 8.30
C GLU A 196 -17.27 0.98 6.85
N VAL A 197 -16.52 1.58 5.92
CA VAL A 197 -16.80 1.55 4.49
C VAL A 197 -15.76 0.73 3.72
N ASN A 198 -14.65 0.36 4.35
CA ASN A 198 -13.60 -0.46 3.78
C ASN A 198 -13.46 -1.81 4.49
N PRO A 199 -14.17 -2.83 4.01
CA PRO A 199 -14.16 -4.16 4.61
C PRO A 199 -12.86 -4.95 4.36
N GLU A 200 -11.92 -4.39 3.58
CA GLU A 200 -10.69 -5.09 3.21
C GLU A 200 -9.53 -4.82 4.17
N VAL A 201 -9.56 -3.72 4.93
CA VAL A 201 -8.45 -3.32 5.80
C VAL A 201 -8.49 -4.09 7.12
N LEU A 202 -7.43 -4.88 7.37
CA LEU A 202 -7.28 -5.70 8.58
C LEU A 202 -6.49 -4.97 9.67
N LEU A 203 -5.50 -4.17 9.28
CA LEU A 203 -4.69 -3.34 10.17
C LEU A 203 -4.40 -2.01 9.48
N ALA A 204 -4.64 -0.91 10.17
CA ALA A 204 -4.38 0.43 9.68
C ALA A 204 -3.57 1.26 10.67
N GLU A 205 -2.75 2.17 10.13
CA GLU A 205 -2.17 3.29 10.87
C GLU A 205 -3.12 4.47 10.72
N SER A 206 -3.65 4.97 11.84
CA SER A 206 -4.71 5.99 11.86
C SER A 206 -4.20 7.43 12.00
N ARG A 207 -2.90 7.64 12.22
CA ARG A 207 -2.33 9.00 12.34
C ARG A 207 -2.21 9.65 10.98
N GLY A 208 -2.83 10.82 10.81
CA GLY A 208 -2.84 11.56 9.54
C GLY A 208 -1.65 12.49 9.30
N GLU A 209 -0.86 12.80 10.31
CA GLU A 209 0.09 13.93 10.26
C GLU A 209 1.25 13.74 9.29
N GLY A 210 1.81 12.53 9.22
CA GLY A 210 2.92 12.22 8.30
C GLY A 210 2.54 12.20 6.82
N TRP A 211 1.27 12.03 6.49
CA TRP A 211 0.77 11.89 5.13
C TRP A 211 0.65 13.20 4.37
N TYR A 212 0.42 14.30 5.07
CA TYR A 212 0.14 15.58 4.44
C TYR A 212 1.28 16.09 3.56
N GLY A 213 2.52 15.83 3.94
CA GLY A 213 3.68 16.16 3.11
C GLY A 213 3.72 15.34 1.81
N VAL A 214 3.43 14.05 1.88
CA VAL A 214 3.37 13.15 0.71
C VAL A 214 2.22 13.54 -0.21
N LEU A 215 1.03 13.82 0.34
CA LEU A 215 -0.13 14.27 -0.43
C LEU A 215 0.15 15.55 -1.21
N SER A 216 0.69 16.57 -0.56
CA SER A 216 1.03 17.84 -1.21
C SER A 216 2.07 17.66 -2.32
N LYS A 217 3.06 16.78 -2.12
CA LYS A 217 4.08 16.47 -3.13
C LYS A 217 3.55 15.60 -4.27
N SER A 218 2.46 14.89 -4.07
CA SER A 218 1.82 14.06 -5.12
C SER A 218 0.92 14.87 -6.04
N LEU A 219 0.49 16.07 -5.63
CA LEU A 219 -0.39 16.93 -6.44
C LEU A 219 0.39 17.67 -7.54
N PRO A 220 -0.21 17.92 -8.72
CA PRO A 220 0.33 18.83 -9.72
C PRO A 220 0.66 20.20 -9.11
N PHE A 221 1.70 20.85 -9.63
CA PHE A 221 2.19 22.10 -9.05
C PHE A 221 1.12 23.19 -9.01
N SER A 222 1.04 23.86 -7.88
CA SER A 222 0.26 25.10 -7.73
C SER A 222 1.16 26.23 -7.23
N ALA A 223 1.04 27.39 -7.86
CA ALA A 223 1.77 28.59 -7.47
C ALA A 223 1.41 29.09 -6.04
N SER A 224 0.31 28.61 -5.46
CA SER A 224 -0.08 28.89 -4.09
C SER A 224 0.81 28.23 -3.04
N GLY A 225 1.77 27.40 -3.45
CA GLY A 225 2.75 26.76 -2.56
C GLY A 225 2.25 25.54 -1.76
N TRP A 226 1.04 25.05 -2.07
CA TRP A 226 0.44 23.93 -1.34
C TRP A 226 0.53 22.58 -2.08
N ALA A 227 0.76 22.59 -3.39
CA ALA A 227 0.89 21.43 -4.25
C ALA A 227 2.26 21.45 -4.96
N TRP A 228 3.08 20.41 -4.78
CA TRP A 228 4.53 20.50 -5.02
C TRP A 228 5.08 19.57 -6.09
N ASN A 229 4.25 18.78 -6.76
CA ASN A 229 4.65 18.01 -7.95
C ASN A 229 5.96 17.21 -7.76
N GLY A 230 6.15 16.54 -6.62
CA GLY A 230 7.46 15.98 -6.22
C GLY A 230 7.52 14.47 -6.01
N VAL A 231 6.38 13.75 -5.96
CA VAL A 231 6.38 12.28 -5.79
C VAL A 231 6.09 11.63 -7.13
N CYS A 232 7.13 11.13 -7.78
CA CYS A 232 6.98 10.42 -9.03
C CYS A 232 7.44 8.95 -8.94
N PRO A 233 6.74 8.01 -9.58
CA PRO A 233 7.19 6.63 -9.70
C PRO A 233 8.40 6.54 -10.63
N THR A 234 9.28 5.60 -10.37
CA THR A 234 10.38 5.27 -11.27
C THR A 234 9.86 4.52 -12.49
N TRP A 235 10.61 4.57 -13.61
CA TRP A 235 10.30 3.78 -14.79
C TRP A 235 10.23 2.27 -14.50
N ALA A 236 11.09 1.77 -13.62
CA ALA A 236 11.06 0.39 -13.17
C ALA A 236 9.72 0.03 -12.47
N MET A 237 9.17 0.95 -11.67
CA MET A 237 7.85 0.75 -11.06
C MET A 237 6.74 0.79 -12.09
N LEU A 238 6.79 1.69 -13.07
CA LEU A 238 5.79 1.78 -14.14
C LEU A 238 5.74 0.50 -14.98
N ASN A 239 6.88 -0.12 -15.27
CA ASN A 239 6.95 -1.40 -15.98
C ASN A 239 6.36 -2.59 -15.20
N ARG A 240 6.07 -2.44 -13.90
CA ARG A 240 5.38 -3.49 -13.10
C ARG A 240 3.87 -3.51 -13.29
N PHE A 241 3.29 -2.47 -13.88
CA PHE A 241 1.89 -2.49 -14.26
C PHE A 241 1.71 -3.31 -15.53
N TYR A 242 0.63 -4.05 -15.60
CA TYR A 242 0.27 -4.87 -16.76
C TYR A 242 -0.38 -4.03 -17.87
N THR A 243 -0.50 -4.62 -19.04
CA THR A 243 -1.41 -4.19 -20.11
C THR A 243 -2.87 -4.47 -19.69
N LYS A 244 -3.84 -3.99 -20.48
CA LYS A 244 -5.26 -4.34 -20.32
C LYS A 244 -5.52 -5.86 -20.35
N ASN A 245 -4.63 -6.62 -21.01
CA ASN A 245 -4.72 -8.06 -21.12
C ASN A 245 -4.18 -8.79 -19.86
N GLY A 246 -3.70 -8.05 -18.86
CA GLY A 246 -3.19 -8.61 -17.60
C GLY A 246 -1.83 -9.28 -17.73
N LEU A 247 -1.03 -8.90 -18.72
CA LEU A 247 0.31 -9.40 -19.00
C LEU A 247 1.35 -8.28 -18.88
N PRO A 248 2.62 -8.59 -18.57
CA PRO A 248 3.71 -7.64 -18.73
C PRO A 248 3.77 -7.15 -20.18
N TRP A 249 4.11 -5.85 -20.38
CA TRP A 249 4.15 -5.25 -21.72
C TRP A 249 5.01 -6.05 -22.71
N ASP A 250 6.20 -6.47 -22.27
CA ASP A 250 7.18 -7.15 -23.12
C ASP A 250 6.82 -8.64 -23.39
N GLU A 251 5.83 -9.17 -22.68
CA GLU A 251 5.33 -10.55 -22.86
C GLU A 251 3.97 -10.59 -23.57
N ASP A 252 3.27 -9.46 -23.63
CA ASP A 252 1.95 -9.38 -24.25
C ASP A 252 2.09 -9.41 -25.79
N PRO A 253 1.47 -10.37 -26.49
CA PRO A 253 1.55 -10.48 -27.95
C PRO A 253 1.07 -9.22 -28.69
N GLU A 254 0.12 -8.46 -28.13
CA GLU A 254 -0.42 -7.23 -28.72
C GLU A 254 0.56 -6.06 -28.60
N TYR A 255 1.36 -5.99 -27.52
CA TYR A 255 2.17 -4.82 -27.18
C TYR A 255 3.68 -5.00 -27.27
N LYS A 256 4.20 -6.22 -27.19
CA LYS A 256 5.65 -6.49 -27.14
C LYS A 256 6.48 -5.90 -28.27
N ASN A 257 5.86 -5.66 -29.42
CA ASN A 257 6.50 -5.07 -30.61
C ASN A 257 6.16 -3.57 -30.79
N VAL A 258 5.37 -2.98 -29.88
CA VAL A 258 5.01 -1.56 -29.93
C VAL A 258 6.11 -0.77 -29.23
N ASP A 259 6.63 0.29 -29.89
CA ASP A 259 7.56 1.21 -29.24
C ASP A 259 6.86 1.94 -28.08
N LYS A 260 7.28 1.66 -26.88
CA LYS A 260 6.75 2.28 -25.66
C LYS A 260 6.78 3.80 -25.68
N LEU A 261 7.77 4.38 -26.34
CA LEU A 261 8.01 5.83 -26.39
C LEU A 261 7.39 6.50 -27.62
N GLN A 262 6.73 5.75 -28.50
CA GLN A 262 6.02 6.31 -29.63
C GLN A 262 5.01 7.36 -29.16
N ILE A 263 5.09 8.58 -29.72
CA ILE A 263 4.13 9.63 -29.42
C ILE A 263 2.82 9.34 -30.16
N VAL A 264 1.73 9.32 -29.40
CA VAL A 264 0.38 9.03 -29.88
C VAL A 264 -0.61 10.06 -29.33
N ALA A 265 -1.72 10.29 -30.01
CA ALA A 265 -2.82 11.08 -29.48
C ALA A 265 -3.78 10.19 -28.67
N ILE A 266 -4.27 10.71 -27.55
CA ILE A 266 -5.34 10.08 -26.78
C ILE A 266 -6.61 10.13 -27.63
N ASP A 267 -7.15 8.99 -28.00
CA ASP A 267 -8.34 8.84 -28.85
C ASP A 267 -9.63 8.67 -28.02
N SER A 268 -10.74 8.46 -28.70
CA SER A 268 -12.05 8.30 -28.08
C SER A 268 -12.17 7.04 -27.20
N ALA A 269 -11.39 5.99 -27.46
CA ALA A 269 -11.39 4.78 -26.65
C ALA A 269 -10.73 5.02 -25.27
N HIS A 270 -9.86 6.03 -25.18
CA HIS A 270 -9.08 6.36 -23.97
C HIS A 270 -9.52 7.68 -23.30
N GLN A 271 -10.63 8.29 -23.75
CA GLN A 271 -11.12 9.58 -23.23
C GLN A 271 -11.50 9.59 -21.74
N ASP A 272 -11.72 8.42 -21.13
CA ASP A 272 -11.94 8.32 -19.69
C ASP A 272 -10.66 8.38 -18.86
N GLN A 273 -9.51 8.19 -19.49
CA GLN A 273 -8.19 8.11 -18.87
C GLN A 273 -7.40 9.40 -19.06
N GLY A 274 -7.68 10.15 -20.14
CA GLY A 274 -6.99 11.38 -20.47
C GLY A 274 -7.76 12.23 -21.47
N GLN A 275 -7.28 13.45 -21.69
CA GLN A 275 -7.95 14.43 -22.55
C GLN A 275 -7.82 14.04 -24.02
N LEU A 276 -8.96 13.88 -24.69
CA LEU A 276 -9.04 13.58 -26.12
C LEU A 276 -8.19 14.54 -26.95
N GLY A 277 -7.36 14.00 -27.85
CA GLY A 277 -6.48 14.74 -28.74
C GLY A 277 -5.14 15.19 -28.12
N LYS A 278 -4.96 15.08 -26.79
CA LYS A 278 -3.65 15.34 -26.16
C LYS A 278 -2.64 14.26 -26.53
N GLN A 279 -1.40 14.69 -26.72
CA GLN A 279 -0.30 13.77 -26.99
C GLN A 279 0.17 13.10 -25.68
N THR A 280 0.46 11.83 -25.81
CA THR A 280 1.10 11.01 -24.77
C THR A 280 2.05 10.02 -25.45
N ILE A 281 2.61 9.06 -24.70
CA ILE A 281 3.34 7.94 -25.30
C ILE A 281 2.49 6.67 -25.28
N ALA A 282 2.73 5.77 -26.23
CA ALA A 282 1.97 4.51 -26.37
C ALA A 282 1.93 3.71 -25.07
N PHE A 283 3.02 3.71 -24.29
CA PHE A 283 3.10 3.05 -23.00
C PHE A 283 2.02 3.46 -21.99
N ASN A 284 1.46 4.65 -22.10
CA ASN A 284 0.45 5.19 -21.18
C ASN A 284 -0.98 4.74 -21.49
N LEU A 285 -1.19 4.11 -22.63
CA LEU A 285 -2.51 3.64 -23.08
C LEU A 285 -2.62 2.12 -22.93
N ASP A 286 -3.83 1.60 -22.92
CA ASP A 286 -4.12 0.17 -22.80
C ASP A 286 -3.47 -0.53 -21.60
N ARG A 287 -3.37 0.20 -20.48
CA ARG A 287 -2.85 -0.33 -19.21
C ARG A 287 -3.97 -0.90 -18.36
N GLU A 288 -3.58 -1.72 -17.41
CA GLU A 288 -4.51 -2.22 -16.40
C GLU A 288 -5.16 -1.10 -15.57
N PRO A 289 -6.36 -1.30 -14.99
CA PRO A 289 -7.07 -0.25 -14.23
C PRO A 289 -6.27 0.36 -13.07
N ARG A 290 -5.36 -0.40 -12.42
CA ARG A 290 -4.49 0.11 -11.34
C ARG A 290 -3.58 1.24 -11.83
N TYR A 291 -3.12 1.18 -13.07
CA TYR A 291 -2.30 2.23 -13.65
C TYR A 291 -3.06 3.57 -13.64
N TYR A 292 -4.26 3.59 -14.17
CA TYR A 292 -5.08 4.81 -14.21
C TYR A 292 -5.58 5.27 -12.85
N ALA A 293 -5.78 4.34 -11.92
CA ALA A 293 -6.17 4.68 -10.55
C ALA A 293 -5.05 5.39 -9.77
N TRP A 294 -3.77 5.04 -10.02
CA TRP A 294 -2.66 5.44 -9.15
C TRP A 294 -1.57 6.25 -9.82
N ILE A 295 -1.53 6.32 -11.14
CA ILE A 295 -0.49 7.00 -11.91
C ILE A 295 -1.08 8.15 -12.71
N ALA A 296 -0.48 9.33 -12.59
CA ALA A 296 -0.71 10.47 -13.48
C ALA A 296 0.39 10.50 -14.53
N PHE A 297 -0.01 10.70 -15.78
CA PHE A 297 0.87 10.69 -16.97
C PHE A 297 0.55 11.84 -17.91
N GLN A 298 1.41 12.11 -18.88
CA GLN A 298 1.22 13.18 -19.87
C GLN A 298 -0.13 13.06 -20.61
N GLY A 299 -0.96 14.07 -20.51
CA GLY A 299 -2.30 14.12 -21.10
C GLY A 299 -3.38 13.41 -20.30
N GLY A 300 -3.00 12.64 -19.26
CA GLY A 300 -3.92 11.93 -18.40
C GLY A 300 -4.60 12.81 -17.37
N TYR A 301 -5.72 12.34 -16.80
CA TYR A 301 -6.43 13.06 -15.76
C TYR A 301 -5.81 12.86 -14.38
N TYR A 302 -5.80 13.95 -13.60
CA TYR A 302 -5.58 13.92 -12.16
C TYR A 302 -6.89 14.29 -11.48
N GLU A 303 -7.56 13.30 -10.96
CA GLU A 303 -8.90 13.45 -10.36
C GLU A 303 -8.77 14.04 -8.96
N VAL A 304 -8.96 15.35 -8.85
CA VAL A 304 -9.06 16.14 -7.62
C VAL A 304 -10.16 17.17 -7.77
N GLN A 305 -10.64 17.70 -6.67
CA GLN A 305 -11.66 18.74 -6.68
C GLN A 305 -11.11 19.98 -7.38
N ASN A 306 -11.81 20.38 -8.44
CA ASN A 306 -11.47 21.51 -9.24
C ASN A 306 -12.32 22.71 -8.80
N ASP A 307 -11.68 23.72 -8.21
CA ASP A 307 -12.33 24.99 -7.88
C ASP A 307 -12.19 25.94 -9.09
N PRO A 308 -13.30 26.24 -9.79
CA PRO A 308 -13.25 27.14 -10.96
C PRO A 308 -12.82 28.56 -10.60
N SER A 309 -12.94 28.95 -9.36
CA SER A 309 -12.44 30.25 -8.86
C SER A 309 -10.93 30.23 -8.59
N ASN A 310 -10.29 29.03 -8.64
CA ASN A 310 -8.90 28.86 -8.32
C ASN A 310 -8.01 28.91 -9.58
N PRO A 311 -7.33 30.04 -9.86
CA PRO A 311 -6.41 30.15 -11.00
C PRO A 311 -5.15 29.30 -10.84
N ALA A 312 -4.93 28.65 -9.67
CA ALA A 312 -3.77 27.82 -9.40
C ALA A 312 -3.67 26.59 -10.34
N TYR A 313 -4.80 26.13 -10.86
CA TYR A 313 -4.86 25.08 -11.87
C TYR A 313 -5.17 25.63 -13.29
N THR A 314 -4.95 26.90 -13.52
CA THR A 314 -4.92 27.39 -14.91
C THR A 314 -3.75 26.71 -15.61
N MET A 315 -4.06 25.93 -16.61
CA MET A 315 -3.06 25.23 -17.40
C MET A 315 -2.16 26.21 -18.14
N SER A 316 -0.95 25.80 -18.42
CA SER A 316 0.03 26.58 -19.21
C SER A 316 -0.46 27.02 -20.58
N ASN A 317 -1.45 26.35 -21.13
CA ASN A 317 -2.11 26.72 -22.39
C ASN A 317 -3.26 27.73 -22.23
N GLY A 318 -3.43 28.33 -21.04
CA GLY A 318 -4.47 29.30 -20.76
C GLY A 318 -5.88 28.75 -20.60
N GLN A 319 -6.06 27.41 -20.66
CA GLN A 319 -7.36 26.81 -20.35
C GLN A 319 -7.69 27.04 -18.87
N LYS A 320 -8.79 27.72 -18.63
CA LYS A 320 -9.36 27.85 -17.29
C LYS A 320 -9.91 26.49 -16.87
N ASN A 321 -9.61 26.10 -15.65
CA ASN A 321 -10.31 25.02 -14.99
C ASN A 321 -11.77 25.49 -14.81
N THR A 322 -12.67 24.98 -15.63
CA THR A 322 -14.09 25.13 -15.40
C THR A 322 -14.59 24.02 -14.50
N SER A 323 -15.70 24.22 -13.78
CA SER A 323 -16.28 23.24 -12.86
C SER A 323 -16.54 21.85 -13.46
N ASP A 324 -16.54 21.76 -14.79
CA ASP A 324 -16.88 20.54 -15.54
C ASP A 324 -15.65 19.83 -16.16
N THR A 325 -14.44 20.39 -16.02
CA THR A 325 -13.23 19.80 -16.59
C THR A 325 -12.36 19.14 -15.53
N ARG A 326 -12.02 17.88 -15.77
CA ARG A 326 -11.00 17.18 -15.00
C ARG A 326 -9.65 17.86 -15.18
N LEU A 327 -8.85 17.94 -14.11
CA LEU A 327 -7.48 18.43 -14.21
C LEU A 327 -6.66 17.52 -15.12
N VAL A 328 -6.06 18.06 -16.16
CA VAL A 328 -5.18 17.33 -17.09
C VAL A 328 -3.73 17.54 -16.69
N CYS A 329 -2.96 16.48 -16.58
CA CYS A 329 -1.53 16.55 -16.32
C CYS A 329 -0.77 16.91 -17.59
N ASP A 330 0.07 17.94 -17.52
CA ASP A 330 0.94 18.37 -18.60
C ASP A 330 2.39 18.47 -18.10
N PHE A 331 3.20 17.50 -18.51
CA PHE A 331 4.62 17.41 -18.16
C PHE A 331 5.53 18.08 -19.19
N VAL A 332 4.98 18.51 -20.32
CA VAL A 332 5.72 19.28 -21.31
C VAL A 332 6.07 20.65 -20.75
N LEU A 333 7.22 21.18 -21.14
CA LEU A 333 7.72 22.47 -20.64
C LEU A 333 6.66 23.58 -20.79
N GLY A 334 6.33 24.20 -19.68
CA GLY A 334 5.22 25.16 -19.58
C GLY A 334 3.96 24.57 -18.94
N GLY A 335 3.83 23.24 -18.85
CA GLY A 335 2.70 22.55 -18.22
C GLY A 335 2.71 22.58 -16.70
N ASN A 336 1.57 22.25 -16.10
CA ASN A 336 1.37 22.26 -14.65
C ASN A 336 2.24 21.23 -13.89
N CYS A 337 2.68 20.17 -14.58
CA CYS A 337 3.55 19.14 -14.01
C CYS A 337 5.01 19.26 -14.46
N SER A 338 5.36 20.31 -15.23
CA SER A 338 6.68 20.46 -15.84
C SER A 338 7.72 21.09 -14.94
N LEU A 339 8.98 21.13 -15.44
CA LEU A 339 10.10 21.85 -14.82
C LEU A 339 9.88 23.38 -14.71
N GLY A 340 8.88 23.94 -15.37
CA GLY A 340 8.59 25.36 -15.41
C GLY A 340 8.26 25.85 -16.81
N THR A 341 8.51 27.12 -17.10
CA THR A 341 8.32 27.70 -18.42
C THR A 341 9.62 27.71 -19.24
N PRO A 342 9.59 28.00 -20.54
CA PRO A 342 10.80 28.15 -21.33
C PRO A 342 11.79 29.17 -20.77
N THR A 343 11.27 30.24 -20.15
CA THR A 343 12.07 31.36 -19.63
C THR A 343 12.39 31.21 -18.12
N VAL A 344 11.54 30.54 -17.35
CA VAL A 344 11.70 30.38 -15.90
C VAL A 344 11.67 28.91 -15.52
N LYS A 345 12.83 28.35 -15.16
CA LYS A 345 12.93 26.98 -14.66
C LYS A 345 12.75 26.95 -13.15
N ARG A 346 12.02 25.94 -12.67
CA ARG A 346 11.94 25.66 -11.24
C ARG A 346 13.19 24.92 -10.78
N THR A 347 13.71 25.29 -9.63
CA THR A 347 14.82 24.58 -8.99
C THR A 347 14.36 23.35 -8.18
N GLY A 348 13.03 23.22 -7.96
CA GLY A 348 12.36 22.12 -7.27
C GLY A 348 10.90 22.07 -7.65
N ASN A 349 10.12 21.20 -7.00
CA ASN A 349 8.67 21.08 -7.22
C ASN A 349 8.29 20.72 -8.66
N TYR A 350 9.00 19.76 -9.24
CA TYR A 350 8.69 19.16 -10.53
C TYR A 350 9.00 17.67 -10.52
N SER A 351 8.30 16.92 -11.35
CA SER A 351 8.54 15.49 -11.54
C SER A 351 9.62 15.27 -12.61
N PRO A 352 10.82 14.79 -12.25
CA PRO A 352 11.87 14.53 -13.23
C PRO A 352 11.56 13.34 -14.14
N GLY A 353 10.67 12.42 -13.70
CA GLY A 353 10.29 11.23 -14.46
C GLY A 353 9.11 11.40 -15.40
N GLY A 354 8.44 12.56 -15.42
CA GLY A 354 7.27 12.79 -16.27
C GLY A 354 5.99 12.08 -15.80
N TYR A 355 5.92 11.70 -14.52
CA TYR A 355 4.77 11.03 -13.89
C TYR A 355 4.57 11.55 -12.48
N LEU A 356 3.33 11.37 -11.94
CA LEU A 356 3.02 11.61 -10.55
C LEU A 356 2.24 10.46 -9.94
N ASN A 357 2.34 10.34 -8.62
CA ASN A 357 1.53 9.43 -7.84
C ASN A 357 0.13 10.01 -7.60
N LYS A 358 -0.90 9.19 -7.78
CA LYS A 358 -2.29 9.50 -7.39
C LYS A 358 -2.78 8.64 -6.22
N LYS A 359 -2.06 7.57 -5.89
CA LYS A 359 -2.41 6.68 -4.77
C LYS A 359 -2.39 7.47 -3.46
N PHE A 360 -3.39 7.29 -2.63
CA PHE A 360 -3.63 8.04 -1.38
C PHE A 360 -3.94 9.54 -1.56
N VAL A 361 -4.30 9.98 -2.76
CA VAL A 361 -4.83 11.33 -2.98
C VAL A 361 -6.33 11.25 -3.26
N SER A 362 -7.13 11.79 -2.34
CA SER A 362 -8.58 11.79 -2.49
C SER A 362 -9.02 12.70 -3.65
N PRO A 363 -9.99 12.27 -4.46
CA PRO A 363 -10.65 13.16 -5.43
C PRO A 363 -11.33 14.40 -4.78
N ASN A 364 -11.62 14.35 -3.49
CA ASN A 364 -12.17 15.49 -2.74
C ASN A 364 -11.10 16.47 -2.26
N THR A 365 -9.82 16.19 -2.54
CA THR A 365 -8.74 17.15 -2.25
C THR A 365 -8.95 18.41 -3.08
N ALA A 366 -8.96 19.57 -2.40
CA ALA A 366 -9.05 20.88 -3.04
C ALA A 366 -7.80 21.71 -2.71
N VAL A 367 -7.31 22.48 -3.67
CA VAL A 367 -6.20 23.41 -3.49
C VAL A 367 -6.70 24.84 -3.67
N SER A 368 -6.50 25.67 -2.64
CA SER A 368 -6.93 27.07 -2.66
C SER A 368 -5.97 27.96 -3.45
N ALA A 369 -6.51 28.94 -4.17
CA ALA A 369 -5.74 29.98 -4.87
C ALA A 369 -4.90 30.84 -3.93
N ARG A 370 -5.31 30.97 -2.67
CA ARG A 370 -4.65 31.81 -1.65
C ARG A 370 -3.63 31.07 -0.80
N GLY A 371 -3.29 29.84 -1.18
CA GLY A 371 -2.52 28.92 -0.34
C GLY A 371 -3.43 28.11 0.58
N GLY A 372 -2.96 26.91 0.98
CA GLY A 372 -3.76 25.94 1.71
C GLY A 372 -4.69 25.12 0.81
N GLY A 373 -5.59 24.40 1.43
CA GLY A 373 -6.52 23.50 0.75
C GLY A 373 -7.28 22.64 1.74
N SER A 374 -8.21 21.83 1.26
CA SER A 374 -8.86 20.80 2.05
C SER A 374 -8.29 19.42 1.72
N ARG A 375 -8.19 18.58 2.73
CA ARG A 375 -7.75 17.18 2.63
C ARG A 375 -8.76 16.33 3.35
N GLU A 376 -9.06 15.18 2.81
CA GLU A 376 -9.72 14.14 3.59
C GLU A 376 -8.70 13.45 4.50
N TRP A 377 -9.13 13.17 5.73
CA TRP A 377 -8.42 12.25 6.57
C TRP A 377 -8.54 10.84 5.96
N MET A 378 -7.44 10.14 5.91
CA MET A 378 -7.41 8.75 5.48
C MET A 378 -6.38 7.97 6.30
N PRO A 379 -6.69 6.74 6.66
CA PRO A 379 -5.75 5.86 7.31
C PRO A 379 -4.75 5.32 6.29
N PHE A 380 -3.61 4.85 6.78
CA PHE A 380 -2.72 4.04 5.98
C PHE A 380 -3.04 2.55 6.20
N PRO A 381 -3.48 1.81 5.18
CA PRO A 381 -3.73 0.38 5.30
C PRO A 381 -2.39 -0.37 5.40
N VAL A 382 -2.09 -0.88 6.59
CA VAL A 382 -0.85 -1.65 6.86
C VAL A 382 -0.96 -3.06 6.30
N ILE A 383 -2.11 -3.72 6.54
CA ILE A 383 -2.44 -5.05 5.99
C ILE A 383 -3.88 -5.03 5.48
N ARG A 384 -4.09 -5.52 4.27
CA ARG A 384 -5.41 -5.71 3.66
C ARG A 384 -5.62 -7.18 3.31
N LEU A 385 -6.85 -7.61 3.22
CA LEU A 385 -7.18 -9.00 2.88
C LEU A 385 -6.58 -9.44 1.53
N ALA A 386 -6.50 -8.54 0.55
CA ALA A 386 -5.80 -8.83 -0.71
C ALA A 386 -4.32 -9.18 -0.52
N ASP A 387 -3.64 -8.60 0.47
CA ASP A 387 -2.24 -8.97 0.79
C ASP A 387 -2.15 -10.42 1.27
N LEU A 388 -3.13 -10.87 2.08
CA LEU A 388 -3.20 -12.26 2.54
C LEU A 388 -3.56 -13.21 1.39
N TYR A 389 -4.46 -12.82 0.47
CA TYR A 389 -4.79 -13.65 -0.69
C TYR A 389 -3.58 -13.89 -1.60
N LEU A 390 -2.80 -12.83 -1.88
CA LEU A 390 -1.58 -12.94 -2.67
C LEU A 390 -0.50 -13.74 -1.94
N ALA A 391 -0.34 -13.52 -0.63
CA ALA A 391 0.59 -14.30 0.21
C ALA A 391 0.21 -15.78 0.26
N TYR A 392 -1.10 -16.08 0.32
CA TYR A 392 -1.59 -17.45 0.29
C TYR A 392 -1.33 -18.12 -1.06
N ALA A 393 -1.57 -17.38 -2.16
CA ALA A 393 -1.25 -17.88 -3.50
C ALA A 393 0.24 -18.20 -3.63
N GLU A 394 1.14 -17.32 -3.14
CA GLU A 394 2.59 -17.56 -3.11
C GLU A 394 2.93 -18.81 -2.30
N ALA A 395 2.45 -18.94 -1.08
CA ALA A 395 2.72 -20.10 -0.24
C ALA A 395 2.13 -21.40 -0.82
N CYS A 396 1.02 -21.35 -1.53
CA CYS A 396 0.46 -22.47 -2.26
C CYS A 396 1.36 -22.91 -3.43
N VAL A 397 1.93 -21.97 -4.19
CA VAL A 397 2.91 -22.28 -5.25
C VAL A 397 4.11 -22.99 -4.66
N GLU A 398 4.70 -22.46 -3.60
CA GLU A 398 5.89 -23.01 -2.95
C GLU A 398 5.65 -24.39 -2.30
N THR A 399 4.39 -24.71 -1.99
CA THR A 399 3.98 -26.02 -1.47
C THR A 399 3.32 -26.93 -2.52
N GLY A 400 3.34 -26.55 -3.82
CA GLY A 400 2.90 -27.37 -4.94
C GLY A 400 1.38 -27.37 -5.21
N ASP A 401 0.59 -26.54 -4.54
CA ASP A 401 -0.86 -26.42 -4.74
C ASP A 401 -1.21 -25.29 -5.72
N LEU A 402 -0.93 -25.52 -7.00
CA LEU A 402 -1.14 -24.52 -8.06
C LEU A 402 -2.63 -24.17 -8.29
N THR A 403 -3.53 -25.09 -8.03
CA THR A 403 -4.98 -24.86 -8.21
C THR A 403 -5.49 -23.82 -7.21
N THR A 404 -5.16 -24.01 -5.94
CA THR A 404 -5.51 -23.04 -4.89
C THR A 404 -4.81 -21.70 -5.11
N ALA A 405 -3.54 -21.72 -5.51
CA ALA A 405 -2.78 -20.51 -5.83
C ALA A 405 -3.50 -19.65 -6.88
N LYS A 406 -3.88 -20.24 -8.01
CA LYS A 406 -4.63 -19.56 -9.08
C LYS A 406 -5.96 -19.00 -8.58
N THR A 407 -6.70 -19.76 -7.78
CA THR A 407 -7.99 -19.33 -7.23
C THR A 407 -7.86 -18.02 -6.44
N TYR A 408 -6.90 -17.93 -5.53
CA TYR A 408 -6.71 -16.74 -4.70
C TYR A 408 -6.09 -15.57 -5.48
N LEU A 409 -5.17 -15.83 -6.39
CA LEU A 409 -4.63 -14.84 -7.29
C LEU A 409 -5.74 -14.21 -8.17
N ASN A 410 -6.61 -15.03 -8.73
CA ASN A 410 -7.70 -14.58 -9.61
C ASN A 410 -8.76 -13.76 -8.87
N LYS A 411 -9.07 -14.03 -7.60
CA LYS A 411 -9.93 -13.15 -6.80
C LYS A 411 -9.42 -11.69 -6.81
N VAL A 412 -8.11 -11.49 -6.66
CA VAL A 412 -7.51 -10.15 -6.67
C VAL A 412 -7.48 -9.56 -8.08
N ARG A 413 -7.19 -10.38 -9.10
CA ARG A 413 -7.17 -9.98 -10.51
C ARG A 413 -8.56 -9.54 -11.00
N GLN A 414 -9.59 -10.30 -10.71
CA GLN A 414 -10.99 -9.98 -11.05
C GLN A 414 -11.41 -8.65 -10.42
N ARG A 415 -11.14 -8.45 -9.10
CA ARG A 415 -11.40 -7.17 -8.45
C ARG A 415 -10.65 -6.02 -9.12
N ALA A 416 -9.42 -6.26 -9.58
CA ALA A 416 -8.61 -5.26 -10.29
C ALA A 416 -9.05 -5.02 -11.74
N GLY A 417 -10.01 -5.79 -12.27
CA GLY A 417 -10.52 -5.65 -13.62
C GLY A 417 -9.55 -6.13 -14.70
N ILE A 418 -8.74 -7.15 -14.40
CA ILE A 418 -7.84 -7.80 -15.37
C ILE A 418 -8.20 -9.28 -15.52
N PRO A 419 -7.92 -9.89 -16.68
CA PRO A 419 -8.22 -11.30 -16.94
C PRO A 419 -7.57 -12.24 -15.92
N ASP A 420 -8.21 -13.38 -15.70
CA ASP A 420 -7.68 -14.46 -14.86
C ASP A 420 -6.37 -15.01 -15.43
N VAL A 421 -5.53 -15.54 -14.56
CA VAL A 421 -4.41 -16.38 -14.97
C VAL A 421 -5.00 -17.70 -15.46
N GLU A 422 -4.77 -18.02 -16.74
CA GLU A 422 -5.26 -19.25 -17.33
C GLU A 422 -4.64 -20.48 -16.67
N THR A 423 -5.42 -21.54 -16.58
CA THR A 423 -4.95 -22.86 -16.24
C THR A 423 -4.41 -23.48 -17.53
N SER A 424 -3.11 -23.38 -17.74
CA SER A 424 -2.45 -24.16 -18.79
C SER A 424 -2.48 -25.64 -18.45
#